data_3e3f2daa032a2db641196648db4b388e
#
_entry.id   3e3f2daa032a2db641196648db4b388e
#
_cell.length_a   1.000
_cell.length_b   1.000
_cell.length_c   1.000
_cell.angle_alpha   90.00
_cell.angle_beta   90.00
_cell.angle_gamma   90.00
#
_symmetry.space_group_name_H-M   'P 1'
#
loop_
_entity.id
_entity.type
_entity.pdbx_description
1 polymer ?
#
loop_
_entity_poly.entity_id
_entity_poly.type
_entity_poly.pdbx_seq_one_letter_code
_entity_poly.pdbx_strand_id
1 'polypeptide(L)'
;HLQTLRFSKNNKRYIDDPSITGDDGLSEPRSILEKIKKSDIKRHHQADKVRKEIEKSPYPVILCGDFNDVPNSYAYTHIGKGLINTFVEKGSGIGNTFSDLASTLRIDNIFSDPRFHVEQYIRIKKRLSDHYPVVADLVY
;
A
#
# COMPACT_ATOMS: atom_id res chain seq x y z
N HIS A 1 6.75 6.39 -2.71
CA HIS A 1 6.10 5.28 -1.97
C HIS A 1 6.36 5.41 -0.47
N LEU A 2 5.48 4.80 0.35
CA LEU A 2 5.66 4.76 1.80
C LEU A 2 6.65 3.66 2.21
N GLN A 3 7.02 3.65 3.49
CA GLN A 3 8.04 2.75 4.02
C GLN A 3 7.71 1.27 3.78
N THR A 4 8.57 0.60 3.02
CA THR A 4 8.50 -0.85 2.76
C THR A 4 8.86 -1.66 4.00
N LEU A 5 8.18 -2.78 4.17
CA LEU A 5 8.54 -3.79 5.16
C LEU A 5 9.72 -4.63 4.62
N ARG A 6 10.88 -4.55 5.28
CA ARG A 6 12.06 -5.32 4.87
C ARG A 6 12.33 -6.47 5.85
N PHE A 7 12.17 -7.68 5.36
CA PHE A 7 12.52 -8.88 6.10
C PHE A 7 13.95 -9.35 5.74
N SER A 8 14.69 -9.85 6.74
CA SER A 8 15.94 -10.57 6.50
C SER A 8 15.68 -11.92 5.82
N LYS A 9 16.73 -12.57 5.27
CA LYS A 9 16.60 -13.90 4.71
C LYS A 9 16.05 -14.92 5.72
N ASN A 10 16.44 -14.80 6.98
CA ASN A 10 15.97 -15.68 8.05
C ASN A 10 14.48 -15.43 8.36
N ASN A 11 14.06 -14.15 8.46
CA ASN A 11 12.65 -13.83 8.65
C ASN A 11 11.77 -14.35 7.50
N LYS A 12 12.23 -14.28 6.24
CA LYS A 12 11.50 -14.82 5.10
C LYS A 12 11.35 -16.34 5.21
N ARG A 13 12.43 -17.06 5.52
CA ARG A 13 12.39 -18.52 5.73
C ARG A 13 11.40 -18.92 6.82
N TYR A 14 11.37 -18.20 7.94
CA TYR A 14 10.42 -18.46 9.03
C TYR A 14 8.97 -18.18 8.63
N ILE A 15 8.73 -17.16 7.80
CA ILE A 15 7.37 -16.85 7.30
C ILE A 15 6.92 -17.95 6.33
N ASP A 16 7.82 -18.43 5.47
CA ASP A 16 7.54 -19.49 4.50
C ASP A 16 7.35 -20.86 5.15
N ASP A 17 8.11 -21.13 6.23
CA ASP A 17 8.01 -22.37 7.01
C ASP A 17 8.21 -22.10 8.51
N PRO A 18 7.11 -21.91 9.28
CA PRO A 18 7.17 -21.65 10.72
C PRO A 18 7.73 -22.80 11.55
N SER A 19 7.91 -24.02 10.98
CA SER A 19 8.50 -25.16 11.67
C SER A 19 10.02 -25.08 11.78
N ILE A 20 10.66 -24.19 10.99
CA ILE A 20 12.10 -23.94 11.05
C ILE A 20 12.37 -23.03 12.26
N THR A 21 12.56 -23.61 13.42
CA THR A 21 13.02 -22.88 14.60
C THR A 21 14.53 -22.63 14.47
N GLY A 22 14.95 -21.35 14.53
CA GLY A 22 16.34 -21.01 14.76
C GLY A 22 16.78 -21.42 16.17
N ASP A 23 18.09 -21.40 16.43
CA ASP A 23 18.73 -21.80 17.69
C ASP A 23 18.09 -21.20 18.98
N ASP A 24 17.37 -20.06 18.82
CA ASP A 24 16.60 -19.39 19.85
C ASP A 24 15.12 -19.27 19.42
N GLY A 25 14.32 -20.31 19.55
CA GLY A 25 12.95 -20.45 19.02
C GLY A 25 11.93 -19.32 19.30
N LEU A 26 12.30 -18.26 20.04
CA LEU A 26 11.47 -17.08 20.34
C LEU A 26 12.04 -15.78 19.78
N SER A 27 13.27 -15.77 19.24
CA SER A 27 13.92 -14.54 18.77
C SER A 27 13.35 -14.05 17.42
N GLU A 28 13.04 -14.99 16.52
CA GLU A 28 12.54 -14.64 15.17
C GLU A 28 11.13 -14.02 15.17
N PRO A 29 10.12 -14.55 15.88
CA PRO A 29 8.81 -13.91 15.97
C PRO A 29 8.86 -12.50 16.55
N ARG A 30 9.67 -12.28 17.59
CA ARG A 30 9.88 -10.95 18.18
C ARG A 30 10.54 -10.00 17.22
N SER A 31 11.58 -10.45 16.53
CA SER A 31 12.30 -9.67 15.48
C SER A 31 11.35 -9.25 14.35
N ILE A 32 10.49 -10.15 13.89
CA ILE A 32 9.48 -9.86 12.87
C ILE A 32 8.50 -8.81 13.37
N LEU A 33 7.96 -9.00 14.57
CA LEU A 33 6.99 -8.07 15.16
C LEU A 33 7.56 -6.66 15.37
N GLU A 34 8.82 -6.56 15.81
CA GLU A 34 9.51 -5.28 15.96
C GLU A 34 9.70 -4.56 14.61
N LYS A 35 10.04 -5.30 13.55
CA LYS A 35 10.19 -4.74 12.20
C LYS A 35 8.85 -4.24 11.66
N ILE A 36 7.78 -5.01 11.87
CA ILE A 36 6.42 -4.59 11.51
C ILE A 36 6.08 -3.29 12.24
N LYS A 37 6.23 -3.22 13.56
CA LYS A 37 5.95 -2.03 14.36
C LYS A 37 6.76 -0.81 13.91
N LYS A 38 8.07 -0.97 13.71
CA LYS A 38 8.94 0.13 13.26
C LYS A 38 8.55 0.64 11.87
N SER A 39 8.20 -0.25 10.96
CA SER A 39 7.76 0.11 9.62
C SER A 39 6.42 0.84 9.66
N ASP A 40 5.51 0.38 10.50
CA ASP A 40 4.19 0.95 10.70
C ASP A 40 4.26 2.39 11.25
N ILE A 41 5.04 2.60 12.31
CA ILE A 41 5.27 3.95 12.87
C ILE A 41 5.83 4.91 11.80
N LYS A 42 6.77 4.45 10.98
CA LYS A 42 7.32 5.27 9.90
C LYS A 42 6.28 5.59 8.84
N ARG A 43 5.42 4.62 8.46
CA ARG A 43 4.33 4.86 7.53
C ARG A 43 3.33 5.88 8.08
N HIS A 44 2.98 5.80 9.36
CA HIS A 44 2.12 6.79 10.01
C HIS A 44 2.69 8.21 9.88
N HIS A 45 3.95 8.43 10.25
CA HIS A 45 4.60 9.74 10.10
C HIS A 45 4.66 10.22 8.64
N GLN A 46 4.88 9.29 7.69
CA GLN A 46 4.87 9.64 6.27
C GLN A 46 3.45 10.00 5.80
N ALA A 47 2.44 9.24 6.25
CA ALA A 47 1.05 9.53 5.96
C ALA A 47 0.62 10.92 6.47
N ASP A 48 1.04 11.28 7.68
CA ASP A 48 0.77 12.61 8.26
C ASP A 48 1.39 13.73 7.43
N LYS A 49 2.62 13.52 6.92
CA LYS A 49 3.28 14.50 6.05
C LYS A 49 2.55 14.66 4.72
N VAL A 50 2.21 13.53 4.08
CA VAL A 50 1.45 13.53 2.82
C VAL A 50 0.10 14.23 3.02
N ARG A 51 -0.61 13.90 4.11
CA ARG A 51 -1.91 14.52 4.42
C ARG A 51 -1.79 16.03 4.56
N LYS A 52 -0.79 16.52 5.28
CA LYS A 52 -0.54 17.95 5.43
C LYS A 52 -0.29 18.65 4.09
N GLU A 53 0.42 18.01 3.17
CA GLU A 53 0.64 18.59 1.83
C GLU A 53 -0.64 18.61 0.99
N ILE A 54 -1.49 17.57 1.09
CA ILE A 54 -2.81 17.55 0.45
C ILE A 54 -3.67 18.71 0.98
N GLU A 55 -3.72 18.92 2.29
CA GLU A 55 -4.53 19.97 2.93
C GLU A 55 -4.06 21.40 2.62
N LYS A 56 -2.78 21.58 2.34
CA LYS A 56 -2.22 22.87 1.93
C LYS A 56 -2.44 23.20 0.46
N SER A 57 -2.77 22.20 -0.36
CA SER A 57 -2.92 22.41 -1.80
C SER A 57 -4.11 23.33 -2.10
N PRO A 58 -3.91 24.45 -2.79
CA PRO A 58 -5.02 25.28 -3.26
C PRO A 58 -5.70 24.71 -4.50
N TYR A 59 -5.18 23.61 -5.04
CA TYR A 59 -5.66 22.98 -6.26
C TYR A 59 -6.23 21.60 -6.01
N PRO A 60 -7.05 21.05 -6.94
CA PRO A 60 -7.45 19.66 -6.92
C PRO A 60 -6.24 18.74 -6.90
N VAL A 61 -6.26 17.71 -6.05
CA VAL A 61 -5.13 16.79 -5.88
C VAL A 61 -5.44 15.46 -6.54
N ILE A 62 -4.48 14.94 -7.29
CA ILE A 62 -4.40 13.53 -7.69
C ILE A 62 -3.17 12.95 -7.01
N LEU A 63 -3.37 11.91 -6.22
CA LEU A 63 -2.30 11.23 -5.50
C LEU A 63 -2.16 9.80 -5.99
N CYS A 64 -0.98 9.45 -6.50
CA CYS A 64 -0.66 8.10 -6.94
C CYS A 64 0.55 7.58 -6.18
N GLY A 65 0.51 6.32 -5.76
CA GLY A 65 1.69 5.73 -5.13
C GLY A 65 1.47 4.36 -4.53
N ASP A 66 2.60 3.72 -4.24
CA ASP A 66 2.69 2.53 -3.42
C ASP A 66 2.65 2.92 -1.93
N PHE A 67 1.62 2.48 -1.25
CA PHE A 67 1.43 2.76 0.17
C PHE A 67 2.14 1.73 1.06
N ASN A 68 2.59 0.62 0.47
CA ASN A 68 3.15 -0.52 1.20
C ASN A 68 2.26 -0.97 2.37
N ASP A 69 0.95 -0.78 2.23
CA ASP A 69 -0.03 -1.04 3.25
C ASP A 69 -1.38 -1.42 2.64
N VAL A 70 -2.17 -2.17 3.39
CA VAL A 70 -3.46 -2.68 2.91
C VAL A 70 -4.56 -1.61 2.98
N PRO A 71 -5.64 -1.76 2.20
CA PRO A 71 -6.85 -0.98 2.42
C PRO A 71 -7.34 -1.13 3.86
N ASN A 72 -7.83 -0.07 4.47
CA ASN A 72 -8.20 0.06 5.88
C ASN A 72 -7.05 0.27 6.87
N SER A 73 -5.78 0.34 6.42
CA SER A 73 -4.68 0.79 7.25
C SER A 73 -4.82 2.28 7.61
N TYR A 74 -4.07 2.72 8.62
CA TYR A 74 -3.99 4.13 8.97
C TYR A 74 -3.55 4.99 7.78
N ALA A 75 -2.48 4.58 7.10
CA ALA A 75 -1.96 5.34 5.96
C ALA A 75 -3.02 5.48 4.86
N TYR A 76 -3.70 4.39 4.52
CA TYR A 76 -4.75 4.41 3.50
C TYR A 76 -5.92 5.34 3.87
N THR A 77 -6.44 5.20 5.09
CA THR A 77 -7.62 5.97 5.54
C THR A 77 -7.27 7.43 5.80
N HIS A 78 -6.10 7.70 6.39
CA HIS A 78 -5.69 9.05 6.74
C HIS A 78 -5.34 9.88 5.51
N ILE A 79 -4.57 9.33 4.58
CA ILE A 79 -4.23 10.00 3.30
C ILE A 79 -5.49 10.17 2.44
N GLY A 80 -6.31 9.11 2.35
CA GLY A 80 -7.51 9.10 1.49
C GLY A 80 -8.68 9.94 2.01
N LYS A 81 -8.59 10.51 3.22
CA LYS A 81 -9.70 11.29 3.81
C LYS A 81 -10.13 12.43 2.89
N GLY A 82 -11.40 12.42 2.48
CA GLY A 82 -11.96 13.43 1.58
C GLY A 82 -11.54 13.29 0.11
N LEU A 83 -10.80 12.26 -0.26
CA LEU A 83 -10.48 11.91 -1.63
C LEU A 83 -11.26 10.67 -2.07
N ILE A 84 -11.44 10.52 -3.36
CA ILE A 84 -12.04 9.34 -4.01
C ILE A 84 -10.92 8.35 -4.35
N ASN A 85 -11.05 7.08 -3.93
CA ASN A 85 -10.17 6.02 -4.41
C ASN A 85 -10.69 5.49 -5.74
N THR A 86 -9.91 5.60 -6.80
CA THR A 86 -10.34 5.26 -8.15
C THR A 86 -10.67 3.77 -8.33
N PHE A 87 -10.00 2.88 -7.59
CA PHE A 87 -10.36 1.46 -7.59
C PHE A 87 -11.72 1.21 -6.93
N VAL A 88 -12.02 1.90 -5.83
CA VAL A 88 -13.33 1.75 -5.16
C VAL A 88 -14.45 2.22 -6.05
N GLU A 89 -14.22 3.26 -6.85
CA GLU A 89 -15.21 3.85 -7.74
C GLU A 89 -15.45 3.00 -9.00
N LYS A 90 -14.40 2.56 -9.68
CA LYS A 90 -14.48 1.90 -11.00
C LYS A 90 -13.69 0.58 -11.10
N GLY A 91 -13.05 0.15 -10.05
CA GLY A 91 -12.34 -1.13 -10.04
C GLY A 91 -13.27 -2.33 -9.89
N SER A 92 -12.75 -3.51 -10.11
CA SER A 92 -13.49 -4.76 -9.93
C SER A 92 -12.62 -5.87 -9.33
N GLY A 93 -13.25 -6.80 -8.65
CA GLY A 93 -12.60 -7.93 -8.01
C GLY A 93 -11.71 -7.51 -6.82
N ILE A 94 -10.67 -8.28 -6.55
CA ILE A 94 -9.76 -8.04 -5.40
C ILE A 94 -8.81 -6.87 -5.66
N GLY A 95 -8.47 -6.63 -6.92
CA GLY A 95 -7.64 -5.49 -7.32
C GLY A 95 -6.19 -5.56 -6.82
N ASN A 96 -5.63 -6.76 -6.63
CA ASN A 96 -4.25 -6.91 -6.19
C ASN A 96 -3.29 -6.20 -7.14
N THR A 97 -2.34 -5.46 -6.58
CA THR A 97 -1.31 -4.74 -7.33
C THR A 97 0.08 -5.30 -7.11
N PHE A 98 0.26 -6.13 -6.09
CA PHE A 98 1.54 -6.79 -5.78
C PHE A 98 1.46 -8.29 -6.14
N SER A 99 2.49 -8.81 -6.83
CA SER A 99 2.47 -10.16 -7.40
C SER A 99 3.20 -11.22 -6.57
N ASP A 100 4.14 -10.81 -5.71
CA ASP A 100 5.13 -11.76 -5.17
C ASP A 100 4.75 -12.41 -3.82
N LEU A 101 3.95 -11.78 -2.97
CA LEU A 101 3.72 -12.29 -1.61
C LEU A 101 2.29 -12.80 -1.36
N ALA A 102 1.30 -12.20 -1.95
CA ALA A 102 -0.08 -12.64 -1.86
C ALA A 102 -0.91 -12.07 -3.00
N SER A 103 -1.68 -12.92 -3.64
CA SER A 103 -2.57 -12.56 -4.75
C SER A 103 -3.72 -11.60 -4.35
N THR A 104 -3.72 -11.10 -3.12
CA THR A 104 -4.79 -10.27 -2.56
C THR A 104 -4.33 -8.85 -2.17
N LEU A 105 -3.03 -8.55 -2.24
CA LEU A 105 -2.50 -7.26 -1.78
C LEU A 105 -2.69 -6.16 -2.82
N ARG A 106 -3.55 -5.19 -2.50
CA ARG A 106 -3.69 -3.93 -3.21
C ARG A 106 -3.00 -2.84 -2.40
N ILE A 107 -1.75 -2.55 -2.74
CA ILE A 107 -0.90 -1.59 -2.04
C ILE A 107 -0.63 -0.33 -2.86
N ASP A 108 -0.83 -0.40 -4.18
CA ASP A 108 -0.76 0.75 -5.08
C ASP A 108 -2.15 1.37 -5.20
N ASN A 109 -2.23 2.69 -5.00
CA ASN A 109 -3.49 3.41 -4.99
C ASN A 109 -3.40 4.69 -5.82
N ILE A 110 -4.53 5.03 -6.45
CA ILE A 110 -4.78 6.33 -7.07
C ILE A 110 -5.97 6.95 -6.34
N PHE A 111 -5.75 8.10 -5.71
CA PHE A 111 -6.78 8.91 -5.10
C PHE A 111 -6.93 10.23 -5.87
N SER A 112 -8.15 10.73 -6.00
CA SER A 112 -8.44 11.99 -6.64
C SER A 112 -9.34 12.88 -5.78
N ASP A 113 -9.20 14.18 -5.95
CA ASP A 113 -10.16 15.15 -5.41
C ASP A 113 -11.57 14.84 -5.95
N PRO A 114 -12.65 15.00 -5.17
CA PRO A 114 -14.03 14.75 -5.61
C PRO A 114 -14.49 15.58 -6.82
N ARG A 115 -13.77 16.63 -7.18
CA ARG A 115 -14.02 17.40 -8.41
C ARG A 115 -13.68 16.65 -9.68
N PHE A 116 -12.87 15.58 -9.58
CA PHE A 116 -12.63 14.67 -10.71
C PHE A 116 -13.67 13.56 -10.72
N HIS A 117 -14.23 13.33 -11.88
CA HIS A 117 -15.02 12.12 -12.14
C HIS A 117 -14.11 10.99 -12.59
N VAL A 118 -14.23 9.83 -11.97
CA VAL A 118 -13.47 8.64 -12.38
C VAL A 118 -14.22 7.95 -13.49
N GLU A 119 -13.69 7.98 -14.71
CA GLU A 119 -14.28 7.30 -15.86
C GLU A 119 -13.94 5.82 -15.88
N GLN A 120 -12.68 5.49 -15.60
CA GLN A 120 -12.18 4.14 -15.70
C GLN A 120 -11.05 3.88 -14.70
N TYR A 121 -10.95 2.62 -14.27
CA TYR A 121 -9.78 2.08 -13.56
C TYR A 121 -9.39 0.75 -14.19
N ILE A 122 -8.10 0.62 -14.55
CA ILE A 122 -7.55 -0.58 -15.16
C ILE A 122 -6.32 -1.02 -14.39
N ARG A 123 -6.25 -2.31 -14.07
CA ARG A 123 -5.02 -2.98 -13.70
C ARG A 123 -4.49 -3.76 -14.90
N ILE A 124 -3.30 -3.41 -15.35
CA ILE A 124 -2.66 -4.08 -16.49
C ILE A 124 -2.06 -5.41 -16.01
N LYS A 125 -2.64 -6.53 -16.46
CA LYS A 125 -2.22 -7.89 -16.11
C LYS A 125 -0.94 -8.31 -16.87
N LYS A 126 0.07 -7.44 -16.85
CA LYS A 126 1.37 -7.72 -17.44
C LYS A 126 2.44 -7.60 -16.36
N ARG A 127 3.17 -8.69 -16.12
CA ARG A 127 4.22 -8.72 -15.11
C ARG A 127 5.48 -8.03 -15.65
N LEU A 128 5.56 -6.72 -15.45
CA LEU A 128 6.70 -5.87 -15.79
C LEU A 128 7.67 -5.71 -14.61
N SER A 129 7.17 -5.91 -13.39
CA SER A 129 7.90 -5.93 -12.12
C SER A 129 7.16 -6.84 -11.14
N ASP A 130 7.46 -6.77 -9.86
CA ASP A 130 6.69 -7.33 -8.75
C ASP A 130 5.39 -6.57 -8.47
N HIS A 131 5.17 -5.42 -9.12
CA HIS A 131 3.91 -4.69 -9.12
C HIS A 131 3.23 -4.70 -10.50
N TYR A 132 1.88 -4.75 -10.49
CA TYR A 132 1.07 -4.57 -11.69
C TYR A 132 0.79 -3.08 -11.89
N PRO A 133 1.02 -2.52 -13.10
CA PRO A 133 0.64 -1.15 -13.39
C PRO A 133 -0.86 -0.92 -13.22
N VAL A 134 -1.22 0.20 -12.63
CA VAL A 134 -2.60 0.68 -12.50
C VAL A 134 -2.76 2.00 -13.22
N VAL A 135 -3.91 2.17 -13.88
CA VAL A 135 -4.26 3.36 -14.66
C VAL A 135 -5.67 3.78 -14.27
N ALA A 136 -5.90 5.07 -14.15
CA ALA A 136 -7.23 5.63 -14.00
C ALA A 136 -7.41 6.81 -14.97
N ASP A 137 -8.57 6.87 -15.61
CA ASP A 137 -8.99 7.99 -16.42
C ASP A 137 -9.87 8.91 -15.57
N LEU A 138 -9.48 10.17 -15.50
CA LEU A 138 -10.11 11.19 -14.66
C LEU A 138 -10.53 12.39 -15.52
N VAL A 139 -11.77 12.85 -15.35
CA VAL A 139 -12.31 14.05 -16.00
C VAL A 139 -12.60 15.11 -14.93
N TYR A 140 -12.15 16.33 -15.18
CA TYR A 140 -12.35 17.50 -14.31
C TYR A 140 -13.59 18.28 -14.74
#